data_3d59fd7f7117f491236c4bc1d9426e00
#
_entry.id   3d59fd7f7117f491236c4bc1d9426e00
#
_cell.length_a   1.000
_cell.length_b   1.000
_cell.length_c   1.000
_cell.angle_alpha   90.00
_cell.angle_beta   90.00
_cell.angle_gamma   90.00
#
_symmetry.space_group_name_H-M   'P 1'
#
loop_
_entity.id
_entity.type
_entity.pdbx_description
1 polymer ?
#
loop_
_entity_poly.entity_id
_entity_poly.type
_entity_poly.pdbx_seq_one_letter_code
_entity_poly.pdbx_strand_id
1 'polypeptide(L)'
;HTKPRKRADITRSRGTKKSDKHFSEERNADLVAFCRGTGLRKHKELEQLRGSQLEQRDGLWYIVGVKGKGGKIRDIPVYPKYANIVVRYCQKAGDGLVWPRVSSHADVHSYRAAYAAAWYRDLARPVAQIPKKDRYICRNDKAGVVYDKAAMRQVSQFLGHNRISVIAAHYLY
;
A
#
# COMPACT_ATOMS: atom_id res chain seq x y z
N HIS A 1 8.35 10.77 -30.40
CA HIS A 1 7.48 11.38 -29.39
C HIS A 1 6.49 10.33 -28.90
N THR A 2 6.74 9.76 -27.72
CA THR A 2 5.75 8.93 -27.04
C THR A 2 4.61 9.82 -26.53
N LYS A 3 3.38 9.52 -26.94
CA LYS A 3 2.19 10.22 -26.41
C LYS A 3 2.17 10.10 -24.87
N PRO A 4 1.85 11.19 -24.15
CA PRO A 4 1.70 11.10 -22.71
C PRO A 4 0.64 10.05 -22.35
N ARG A 5 0.97 9.12 -21.46
CA ARG A 5 0.05 8.09 -21.00
C ARG A 5 -1.15 8.72 -20.30
N LYS A 6 -2.33 8.37 -20.78
CA LYS A 6 -3.57 8.66 -20.04
C LYS A 6 -3.75 7.65 -18.92
N ARG A 7 -4.56 8.00 -17.92
CA ARG A 7 -4.89 7.09 -16.82
C ARG A 7 -5.46 5.75 -17.32
N ALA A 8 -6.24 5.77 -18.38
CA ALA A 8 -6.80 4.57 -19.00
C ALA A 8 -5.73 3.64 -19.59
N ASP A 9 -4.58 4.20 -19.97
CA ASP A 9 -3.47 3.44 -20.56
C ASP A 9 -2.56 2.81 -19.50
N ILE A 10 -2.76 3.15 -18.22
CA ILE A 10 -1.98 2.57 -17.11
C ILE A 10 -2.53 1.19 -16.83
N THR A 11 -1.69 0.18 -16.99
CA THR A 11 -2.04 -1.18 -16.58
C THR A 11 -2.21 -1.19 -15.06
N ARG A 12 -3.43 -1.33 -14.61
CA ARG A 12 -3.75 -1.46 -13.18
C ARG A 12 -3.99 -2.91 -12.84
N SER A 13 -3.64 -3.24 -11.63
CA SER A 13 -4.07 -4.49 -11.06
C SER A 13 -5.60 -4.49 -10.94
N ARG A 14 -6.22 -5.44 -11.58
CA ARG A 14 -7.69 -5.55 -11.62
C ARG A 14 -8.27 -6.35 -10.47
N GLY A 15 -7.41 -6.83 -9.57
CA GLY A 15 -7.82 -7.76 -8.52
C GLY A 15 -8.13 -9.17 -9.02
N THR A 16 -8.18 -10.08 -8.10
CA THR A 16 -8.50 -11.48 -8.38
C THR A 16 -10.01 -11.66 -8.49
N LYS A 17 -10.46 -12.27 -9.57
CA LYS A 17 -11.88 -12.58 -9.77
C LYS A 17 -12.25 -13.86 -9.01
N LYS A 18 -13.49 -13.96 -8.56
CA LYS A 18 -14.01 -15.18 -7.90
C LYS A 18 -13.81 -16.45 -8.74
N SER A 19 -13.84 -16.31 -10.06
CA SER A 19 -13.62 -17.40 -11.01
C SER A 19 -12.16 -17.68 -11.32
N ASP A 20 -11.23 -17.00 -10.65
CA ASP A 20 -9.80 -17.19 -10.91
C ASP A 20 -9.37 -18.59 -10.43
N LYS A 21 -8.93 -19.41 -11.38
CA LYS A 21 -8.50 -20.78 -11.12
C LYS A 21 -7.22 -20.87 -10.30
N HIS A 22 -6.39 -19.84 -10.35
CA HIS A 22 -5.02 -19.87 -9.84
C HIS A 22 -4.87 -19.22 -8.47
N PHE A 23 -5.80 -18.35 -8.10
CA PHE A 23 -5.78 -17.67 -6.83
C PHE A 23 -7.19 -17.32 -6.38
N SER A 24 -7.57 -17.76 -5.18
CA SER A 24 -8.83 -17.42 -4.53
C SER A 24 -8.59 -16.48 -3.37
N GLU A 25 -9.16 -15.28 -3.41
CA GLU A 25 -9.10 -14.33 -2.28
C GLU A 25 -9.77 -14.88 -1.04
N GLU A 26 -10.84 -15.65 -1.19
CA GLU A 26 -11.55 -16.26 -0.05
C GLU A 26 -10.68 -17.27 0.68
N ARG A 27 -9.99 -18.14 -0.06
CA ARG A 27 -9.07 -19.14 0.52
C ARG A 27 -7.79 -18.52 1.06
N ASN A 28 -7.41 -17.36 0.57
CA ASN A 28 -6.21 -16.62 0.97
C ASN A 28 -6.57 -15.32 1.70
N ALA A 29 -7.70 -15.31 2.42
CA ALA A 29 -8.21 -14.11 3.07
C ALA A 29 -7.20 -13.46 4.02
N ASP A 30 -6.43 -14.28 4.75
CA ASP A 30 -5.41 -13.76 5.68
C ASP A 30 -4.24 -13.10 4.95
N LEU A 31 -3.78 -13.67 3.83
CA LEU A 31 -2.74 -13.06 3.00
C LEU A 31 -3.23 -11.72 2.42
N VAL A 32 -4.44 -11.68 1.90
CA VAL A 32 -5.05 -10.47 1.35
C VAL A 32 -5.16 -9.39 2.42
N ALA A 33 -5.67 -9.74 3.60
CA ALA A 33 -5.78 -8.82 4.74
C ALA A 33 -4.40 -8.32 5.18
N PHE A 34 -3.41 -9.20 5.25
CA PHE A 34 -2.04 -8.84 5.60
C PHE A 34 -1.46 -7.82 4.60
N CYS A 35 -1.64 -8.04 3.31
CA CYS A 35 -1.18 -7.14 2.26
C CYS A 35 -1.89 -5.78 2.31
N ARG A 36 -3.19 -5.77 2.56
CA ARG A 36 -3.97 -4.53 2.74
C ARG A 36 -3.61 -3.79 4.02
N GLY A 37 -3.09 -4.50 5.01
CA GLY A 37 -2.66 -3.91 6.28
C GLY A 37 -1.24 -3.36 6.27
N THR A 38 -0.41 -3.73 5.31
CA THR A 38 1.01 -3.37 5.29
C THR A 38 1.46 -2.64 4.03
N GLY A 39 0.77 -2.81 2.92
CA GLY A 39 1.13 -2.18 1.65
C GLY A 39 2.48 -2.65 1.07
N LEU A 40 3.00 -3.77 1.50
CA LEU A 40 4.29 -4.30 1.07
C LEU A 40 4.29 -4.72 -0.40
N ARG A 41 5.44 -4.50 -1.08
CA ARG A 41 5.70 -5.07 -2.39
C ARG A 41 5.95 -6.56 -2.28
N LYS A 42 5.60 -7.32 -3.34
CA LYS A 42 5.67 -8.77 -3.32
C LYS A 42 7.08 -9.32 -3.12
N HIS A 43 7.98 -9.02 -4.06
CA HIS A 43 9.25 -9.77 -4.15
C HIS A 43 10.30 -9.37 -3.12
N LYS A 44 10.51 -8.09 -2.90
CA LYS A 44 11.61 -7.61 -2.07
C LYS A 44 11.20 -7.28 -0.63
N GLU A 45 9.91 -7.20 -0.38
CA GLU A 45 9.38 -6.77 0.92
C GLU A 45 8.56 -7.86 1.59
N LEU A 46 7.47 -8.29 0.98
CA LEU A 46 6.57 -9.29 1.58
C LEU A 46 7.24 -10.66 1.74
N GLU A 47 7.91 -11.15 0.71
CA GLU A 47 8.58 -12.47 0.72
C GLU A 47 9.85 -12.49 1.56
N GLN A 48 10.39 -11.33 1.91
CA GLN A 48 11.57 -11.20 2.77
C GLN A 48 11.23 -10.84 4.22
N LEU A 49 9.98 -10.57 4.49
CA LEU A 49 9.52 -10.12 5.80
C LEU A 49 9.71 -11.21 6.86
N ARG A 50 10.31 -10.82 7.98
CA ARG A 50 10.43 -11.66 9.19
C ARG A 50 9.48 -11.18 10.26
N GLY A 51 8.95 -12.10 11.05
CA GLY A 51 8.02 -11.77 12.11
C GLY A 51 8.62 -10.86 13.19
N SER A 52 9.93 -10.94 13.41
CA SER A 52 10.67 -10.09 14.36
C SER A 52 10.72 -8.61 13.94
N GLN A 53 10.31 -8.26 12.73
CA GLN A 53 10.23 -6.86 12.29
C GLN A 53 8.97 -6.14 12.78
N LEU A 54 8.10 -6.83 13.49
CA LEU A 54 6.91 -6.21 14.09
C LEU A 54 7.30 -5.45 15.36
N GLU A 55 6.85 -4.19 15.48
CA GLU A 55 7.06 -3.34 16.65
C GLU A 55 5.81 -2.53 16.96
N GLN A 56 5.52 -2.33 18.24
CA GLN A 56 4.43 -1.46 18.66
C GLN A 56 4.99 -0.14 19.21
N ARG A 57 4.43 0.97 18.75
CA ARG A 57 4.77 2.33 19.21
C ARG A 57 3.48 3.09 19.49
N ASP A 58 3.29 3.57 20.71
CA ASP A 58 2.13 4.39 21.09
C ASP A 58 0.77 3.81 20.65
N GLY A 59 0.63 2.50 20.79
CA GLY A 59 -0.60 1.78 20.42
C GLY A 59 -0.77 1.45 18.94
N LEU A 60 0.11 1.93 18.07
CA LEU A 60 0.11 1.61 16.65
C LEU A 60 1.20 0.58 16.32
N TRP A 61 0.86 -0.41 15.53
CA TRP A 61 1.82 -1.41 15.07
C TRP A 61 2.57 -0.95 13.83
N TYR A 62 3.85 -1.32 13.75
CA TYR A 62 4.74 -1.02 12.62
C TYR A 62 5.45 -2.26 12.15
N ILE A 63 5.72 -2.33 10.87
CA ILE A 63 6.75 -3.20 10.31
C ILE A 63 8.00 -2.35 10.14
N VAL A 64 9.07 -2.68 10.86
CA VAL A 64 10.28 -1.86 10.93
C VAL A 64 11.39 -2.41 10.05
N GLY A 65 12.26 -1.52 9.57
CA GLY A 65 13.45 -1.90 8.82
C GLY A 65 13.16 -2.55 7.47
N VAL A 66 12.10 -2.16 6.79
CA VAL A 66 11.75 -2.69 5.47
C VAL A 66 12.67 -2.10 4.42
N LYS A 67 13.46 -2.97 3.78
CA LYS A 67 14.37 -2.58 2.70
C LYS A 67 13.61 -2.63 1.37
N GLY A 68 13.34 -1.47 0.81
CA GLY A 68 12.62 -1.32 -0.44
C GLY A 68 13.52 -1.16 -1.65
N LYS A 69 12.91 -0.70 -2.74
CA LYS A 69 13.58 -0.43 -4.00
C LYS A 69 14.72 0.58 -3.80
N GLY A 70 15.90 0.28 -4.37
CA GLY A 70 17.08 1.11 -4.23
C GLY A 70 17.79 1.00 -2.87
N GLY A 71 17.40 0.05 -2.03
CA GLY A 71 18.00 -0.17 -0.71
C GLY A 71 17.53 0.77 0.38
N LYS A 72 16.57 1.64 0.09
CA LYS A 72 15.99 2.57 1.06
C LYS A 72 15.24 1.80 2.15
N ILE A 73 15.55 2.08 3.40
CA ILE A 73 14.92 1.46 4.56
C ILE A 73 13.83 2.38 5.11
N ARG A 74 12.69 1.80 5.45
CA ARG A 74 11.58 2.52 6.07
C ARG A 74 10.83 1.67 7.10
N ASP A 75 10.11 2.35 7.98
CA ASP A 75 9.16 1.75 8.88
C ASP A 75 7.75 1.99 8.34
N ILE A 76 6.91 0.96 8.35
CA ILE A 76 5.58 0.99 7.74
C ILE A 76 4.55 0.89 8.86
N PRO A 77 3.63 1.87 9.01
CA PRO A 77 2.53 1.72 9.94
C PRO A 77 1.54 0.68 9.42
N VAL A 78 1.16 -0.24 10.30
CA VAL A 78 0.12 -1.23 9.99
C VAL A 78 -1.23 -0.55 10.04
N TYR A 79 -2.02 -0.71 8.98
CA TYR A 79 -3.36 -0.15 8.97
C TYR A 79 -4.24 -0.82 10.04
N PRO A 80 -4.83 -0.06 10.97
CA PRO A 80 -5.41 -0.63 12.20
C PRO A 80 -6.48 -1.68 11.97
N LYS A 81 -7.26 -1.57 10.92
CA LYS A 81 -8.31 -2.55 10.56
C LYS A 81 -7.77 -3.98 10.44
N TYR A 82 -6.52 -4.13 10.01
CA TYR A 82 -5.90 -5.43 9.76
C TYR A 82 -4.81 -5.78 10.78
N ALA A 83 -4.67 -4.99 11.85
CA ALA A 83 -3.60 -5.18 12.83
C ALA A 83 -3.62 -6.58 13.47
N ASN A 84 -4.79 -7.11 13.79
CA ASN A 84 -4.90 -8.43 14.42
C ASN A 84 -4.31 -9.54 13.55
N ILE A 85 -4.57 -9.52 12.25
CA ILE A 85 -4.03 -10.49 11.30
C ILE A 85 -2.52 -10.33 11.18
N VAL A 86 -2.04 -9.10 11.03
CA VAL A 86 -0.60 -8.82 10.87
C VAL A 86 0.17 -9.27 12.12
N VAL A 87 -0.30 -8.92 13.30
CA VAL A 87 0.32 -9.28 14.58
C VAL A 87 0.36 -10.80 14.73
N ARG A 88 -0.76 -11.49 14.49
CA ARG A 88 -0.85 -12.94 14.62
C ARG A 88 0.16 -13.66 13.74
N TYR A 89 0.26 -13.30 12.47
CA TYR A 89 1.20 -13.95 11.53
C TYR A 89 2.66 -13.62 11.84
N CYS A 90 2.96 -12.39 12.21
CA CYS A 90 4.32 -12.01 12.60
C CYS A 90 4.76 -12.74 13.88
N GLN A 91 3.92 -12.79 14.89
CA GLN A 91 4.23 -13.49 16.15
C GLN A 91 4.41 -15.00 15.93
N LYS A 92 3.58 -15.61 15.09
CA LYS A 92 3.69 -17.02 14.73
C LYS A 92 5.01 -17.31 13.99
N ALA A 93 5.44 -16.42 13.12
CA ALA A 93 6.68 -16.60 12.36
C ALA A 93 7.94 -16.40 13.20
N GLY A 94 7.89 -15.56 14.27
CA GLY A 94 9.06 -15.23 15.07
C GLY A 94 10.19 -14.67 14.21
N ASP A 95 11.38 -15.25 14.27
CA ASP A 95 12.53 -14.85 13.45
C ASP A 95 12.48 -15.39 12.01
N GLY A 96 11.49 -16.22 11.70
CA GLY A 96 11.32 -16.78 10.36
C GLY A 96 10.57 -15.86 9.41
N LEU A 97 10.51 -16.27 8.15
CA LEU A 97 9.74 -15.57 7.13
C LEU A 97 8.23 -15.72 7.40
N VAL A 98 7.51 -14.62 7.30
CA VAL A 98 6.04 -14.60 7.50
C VAL A 98 5.35 -15.23 6.29
N TRP A 99 5.78 -14.88 5.09
CA TRP A 99 5.21 -15.36 3.82
C TRP A 99 6.31 -15.88 2.90
N PRO A 100 6.84 -17.09 3.16
CA PRO A 100 7.95 -17.62 2.36
C PRO A 100 7.56 -17.89 0.91
N ARG A 101 6.26 -18.09 0.65
CA ARG A 101 5.72 -18.28 -0.69
C ARG A 101 4.46 -17.45 -0.88
N VAL A 102 4.47 -16.62 -1.91
CA VAL A 102 3.31 -15.84 -2.34
C VAL A 102 2.99 -16.21 -3.78
N SER A 103 1.74 -16.59 -4.05
CA SER A 103 1.32 -16.93 -5.40
C SER A 103 1.63 -15.83 -6.40
N SER A 104 2.15 -16.19 -7.56
CA SER A 104 2.37 -15.25 -8.67
C SER A 104 1.08 -14.62 -9.18
N HIS A 105 -0.05 -15.25 -8.90
CA HIS A 105 -1.38 -14.79 -9.29
C HIS A 105 -2.04 -13.87 -8.26
N ALA A 106 -1.46 -13.71 -7.07
CA ALA A 106 -1.93 -12.75 -6.07
C ALA A 106 -1.69 -11.32 -6.57
N ASP A 107 -2.74 -10.51 -6.58
CA ASP A 107 -2.67 -9.13 -7.04
C ASP A 107 -2.20 -8.19 -5.92
N VAL A 108 -0.94 -8.38 -5.51
CA VAL A 108 -0.33 -7.64 -4.39
C VAL A 108 -0.34 -6.13 -4.65
N HIS A 109 -0.21 -5.72 -5.92
CA HIS A 109 -0.26 -4.29 -6.26
C HIS A 109 -1.63 -3.68 -5.93
N SER A 110 -2.73 -4.37 -6.19
CA SER A 110 -4.06 -3.87 -5.84
C SER A 110 -4.27 -3.79 -4.33
N TYR A 111 -3.72 -4.72 -3.56
CA TYR A 111 -3.78 -4.68 -2.09
C TYR A 111 -2.94 -3.53 -1.53
N ARG A 112 -1.80 -3.27 -2.15
CA ARG A 112 -0.97 -2.11 -1.83
C ARG A 112 -1.70 -0.79 -2.14
N ALA A 113 -2.42 -0.71 -3.25
CA ALA A 113 -3.26 0.43 -3.58
C ALA A 113 -4.39 0.63 -2.55
N ALA A 114 -5.01 -0.46 -2.09
CA ALA A 114 -6.04 -0.40 -1.05
C ALA A 114 -5.47 0.12 0.29
N TYR A 115 -4.27 -0.29 0.67
CA TYR A 115 -3.56 0.24 1.84
C TYR A 115 -3.34 1.75 1.72
N ALA A 116 -2.82 2.19 0.59
CA ALA A 116 -2.57 3.61 0.32
C ALA A 116 -3.86 4.44 0.37
N ALA A 117 -4.92 3.95 -0.26
CA ALA A 117 -6.22 4.63 -0.28
C ALA A 117 -6.84 4.72 1.11
N ALA A 118 -6.71 3.66 1.92
CA ALA A 118 -7.23 3.64 3.30
C ALA A 118 -6.52 4.67 4.18
N TRP A 119 -5.19 4.70 4.17
CA TRP A 119 -4.42 5.70 4.90
C TRP A 119 -4.67 7.12 4.41
N TYR A 120 -4.73 7.32 3.10
CA TYR A 120 -5.04 8.62 2.54
C TYR A 120 -6.38 9.13 3.05
N ARG A 121 -7.42 8.30 3.03
CA ARG A 121 -8.76 8.64 3.51
C ARG A 121 -8.77 9.08 4.98
N ASP A 122 -8.00 8.38 5.82
CA ASP A 122 -7.93 8.68 7.25
C ASP A 122 -7.11 9.96 7.53
N LEU A 123 -6.09 10.25 6.73
CA LEU A 123 -5.17 11.36 6.95
C LEU A 123 -5.60 12.64 6.23
N ALA A 124 -6.35 12.52 5.14
CA ALA A 124 -6.75 13.68 4.31
C ALA A 124 -7.77 14.55 5.02
N ARG A 125 -7.56 15.85 4.93
CA ARG A 125 -8.52 16.85 5.37
C ARG A 125 -9.65 16.98 4.33
N PRO A 126 -10.86 17.39 4.73
CA PRO A 126 -11.90 17.81 3.78
C PRO A 126 -11.36 18.88 2.83
N VAL A 127 -11.75 18.84 1.55
CA VAL A 127 -11.20 19.75 0.52
C VAL A 127 -11.32 21.22 0.91
N ALA A 128 -12.45 21.61 1.51
CA ALA A 128 -12.68 22.99 1.96
C ALA A 128 -11.69 23.45 3.05
N GLN A 129 -11.11 22.52 3.81
CA GLN A 129 -10.17 22.80 4.90
C GLN A 129 -8.70 22.70 4.47
N ILE A 130 -8.42 22.31 3.23
CA ILE A 130 -7.06 22.21 2.70
C ILE A 130 -6.61 23.62 2.28
N PRO A 131 -5.53 24.16 2.86
CA PRO A 131 -4.94 25.42 2.38
C PRO A 131 -4.57 25.30 0.90
N LYS A 132 -4.71 26.38 0.14
CA LYS A 132 -4.42 26.37 -1.30
C LYS A 132 -3.04 25.82 -1.65
N LYS A 133 -2.02 26.11 -0.85
CA LYS A 133 -0.64 25.62 -1.02
C LYS A 133 -0.54 24.09 -0.89
N ASP A 134 -1.45 23.47 -0.18
CA ASP A 134 -1.46 22.01 0.09
C ASP A 134 -2.42 21.24 -0.81
N ARG A 135 -3.04 21.89 -1.79
CA ARG A 135 -3.95 21.26 -2.74
C ARG A 135 -3.18 20.67 -3.92
N TYR A 136 -3.33 19.38 -4.13
CA TYR A 136 -2.89 18.71 -5.35
C TYR A 136 -4.05 18.65 -6.33
N ILE A 137 -3.97 19.44 -7.39
CA ILE A 137 -5.03 19.52 -8.41
C ILE A 137 -4.68 18.57 -9.53
N CYS A 138 -5.52 17.56 -9.73
CA CYS A 138 -5.32 16.58 -10.79
C CYS A 138 -5.57 17.18 -12.16
N ARG A 139 -4.85 16.64 -13.14
CA ARG A 139 -4.96 17.05 -14.56
C ARG A 139 -5.44 15.87 -15.41
N ASN A 140 -5.65 16.13 -16.70
CA ASN A 140 -6.09 15.14 -17.69
C ASN A 140 -7.42 14.48 -17.31
N ASP A 141 -7.45 13.16 -17.23
CA ASP A 141 -8.65 12.36 -16.99
C ASP A 141 -9.25 12.53 -15.59
N LYS A 142 -8.49 13.07 -14.65
CA LYS A 142 -8.94 13.42 -13.30
C LYS A 142 -9.07 14.92 -13.05
N ALA A 143 -9.10 15.73 -14.10
CA ALA A 143 -9.19 17.18 -13.96
C ALA A 143 -10.33 17.59 -13.02
N GLY A 144 -10.05 18.48 -12.08
CA GLY A 144 -10.97 18.94 -11.05
C GLY A 144 -10.97 18.16 -9.75
N VAL A 145 -10.35 16.98 -9.70
CA VAL A 145 -10.17 16.23 -8.45
C VAL A 145 -9.02 16.87 -7.66
N VAL A 146 -9.25 17.11 -6.38
CA VAL A 146 -8.29 17.74 -5.47
C VAL A 146 -7.91 16.74 -4.37
N TYR A 147 -6.60 16.55 -4.19
CA TYR A 147 -6.06 15.78 -3.08
C TYR A 147 -5.29 16.65 -2.09
N ASP A 148 -5.20 16.17 -0.86
CA ASP A 148 -4.40 16.79 0.20
C ASP A 148 -2.93 16.39 0.05
N LYS A 149 -2.07 17.33 -0.32
CA LYS A 149 -0.62 17.08 -0.48
C LYS A 149 0.04 16.55 0.79
N ALA A 150 -0.36 17.04 1.96
CA ALA A 150 0.23 16.58 3.22
C ALA A 150 -0.08 15.10 3.46
N ALA A 151 -1.32 14.67 3.24
CA ALA A 151 -1.70 13.27 3.33
C ALA A 151 -0.99 12.42 2.26
N MET A 152 -0.89 12.91 1.03
CA MET A 152 -0.17 12.22 -0.05
C MET A 152 1.30 12.01 0.29
N ARG A 153 1.98 13.00 0.90
CA ARG A 153 3.38 12.87 1.32
C ARG A 153 3.57 11.79 2.37
N GLN A 154 2.68 11.72 3.35
CA GLN A 154 2.73 10.68 4.38
C GLN A 154 2.54 9.28 3.76
N VAL A 155 1.53 9.11 2.93
CA VAL A 155 1.28 7.85 2.23
C VAL A 155 2.45 7.48 1.33
N SER A 156 3.02 8.45 0.63
CA SER A 156 4.21 8.25 -0.20
C SER A 156 5.39 7.68 0.61
N GLN A 157 5.62 8.21 1.80
CA GLN A 157 6.65 7.72 2.71
C GLN A 157 6.36 6.28 3.16
N PHE A 158 5.12 5.96 3.51
CA PHE A 158 4.73 4.59 3.89
C PHE A 158 5.01 3.58 2.77
N LEU A 159 4.81 3.99 1.54
CA LEU A 159 5.02 3.15 0.35
C LEU A 159 6.47 3.16 -0.16
N GLY A 160 7.33 4.04 0.36
CA GLY A 160 8.71 4.17 -0.09
C GLY A 160 8.88 4.90 -1.41
N HIS A 161 7.95 5.79 -1.76
CA HIS A 161 8.04 6.67 -2.92
C HIS A 161 8.55 8.05 -2.55
N ASN A 162 9.24 8.71 -3.48
CA ASN A 162 9.74 10.08 -3.31
C ASN A 162 8.82 11.14 -3.95
N ARG A 163 7.91 10.73 -4.83
CA ARG A 163 7.05 11.63 -5.60
C ARG A 163 5.58 11.39 -5.28
N ILE A 164 4.88 12.44 -4.86
CA ILE A 164 3.45 12.36 -4.59
C ILE A 164 2.61 12.11 -5.85
N SER A 165 3.09 12.51 -7.02
CA SER A 165 2.41 12.24 -8.30
C SER A 165 2.21 10.74 -8.55
N VAL A 166 3.10 9.89 -8.07
CA VAL A 166 2.96 8.42 -8.14
C VAL A 166 1.75 7.96 -7.35
N ILE A 167 1.50 8.58 -6.19
CA ILE A 167 0.34 8.24 -5.35
C ILE A 167 -0.97 8.54 -6.10
N ALA A 168 -1.10 9.73 -6.68
CA ALA A 168 -2.29 10.10 -7.44
C ALA A 168 -2.50 9.22 -8.68
N ALA A 169 -1.42 8.90 -9.40
CA ALA A 169 -1.50 8.15 -10.65
C ALA A 169 -1.79 6.65 -10.47
N HIS A 170 -1.21 6.03 -9.43
CA HIS A 170 -1.17 4.58 -9.31
C HIS A 170 -1.94 4.03 -8.10
N TYR A 171 -2.21 4.82 -7.08
CA TYR A 171 -2.78 4.35 -5.81
C TYR A 171 -4.11 5.01 -5.41
N LEU A 172 -4.43 6.19 -5.91
CA LEU A 172 -5.66 6.94 -5.58
C LEU A 172 -6.62 7.01 -6.79
N TYR A 173 -6.92 5.87 -7.38
CA TYR A 173 -7.83 5.79 -8.54
C TYR A 173 -9.16 5.14 -8.20
#